data_e014c8092499a8de024c54e468838bb3
#
_entry.id   e014c8092499a8de024c54e468838bb3
#
_cell.length_a   1.000
_cell.length_b   1.000
_cell.length_c   1.000
_cell.angle_alpha   90.00
_cell.angle_beta   90.00
_cell.angle_gamma   90.00
#
_symmetry.space_group_name_H-M   'P 1'
#
loop_
_entity.id
_entity.type
_entity.pdbx_description
1 polymer ?
#
loop_
_entity_poly.entity_id
_entity_poly.type
_entity_poly.pdbx_seq_one_letter_code
_entity_poly.pdbx_strand_id
1 'polypeptide(L)'
;MKPRLTLGPIQYFWDEDRKRDFYARIADEAPVDTVYLGENVCSKRQPFFDQHIEEMAERLERGGKKVVHSGLAEVMLKRERKSCKEMAEAEELEIEVNNAAGLFHLAEGQPHRVGPCMNIYNEETMAWMASKGATHVTVPTELPGSSVEVMAKRAAELGIGLEVQVFGRACLATSARCYHARAYNRTKDNCQFVCEEHLDGMELNTRDGQSFL
;
A
#
# COMPACT_ATOMS: atom_id res chain seq x y z
N MET A 1 20.69 -11.30 9.18
CA MET A 1 20.41 -10.16 8.28
C MET A 1 19.97 -9.00 9.16
N LYS A 2 20.43 -7.76 8.91
CA LYS A 2 19.95 -6.59 9.67
C LYS A 2 18.54 -6.25 9.22
N PRO A 3 17.56 -6.05 10.14
CA PRO A 3 16.23 -5.59 9.76
C PRO A 3 16.29 -4.21 9.09
N ARG A 4 15.40 -3.97 8.15
CA ARG A 4 15.22 -2.70 7.47
C ARG A 4 13.86 -2.11 7.82
N LEU A 5 13.77 -0.79 7.83
CA LEU A 5 12.52 -0.08 8.06
C LEU A 5 11.90 0.35 6.73
N THR A 6 10.63 0.10 6.59
CA THR A 6 9.84 0.54 5.43
C THR A 6 8.73 1.47 5.89
N LEU A 7 8.40 2.45 5.05
CA LEU A 7 7.26 3.34 5.23
C LEU A 7 6.20 3.01 4.18
N GLY A 8 5.02 2.58 4.62
CA GLY A 8 3.88 2.34 3.74
C GLY A 8 3.32 3.61 3.09
N PRO A 9 2.48 3.49 2.06
CA PRO A 9 1.87 4.63 1.41
C PRO A 9 0.91 5.37 2.34
N ILE A 10 0.74 6.69 2.11
CA ILE A 10 -0.21 7.51 2.87
C ILE A 10 -1.63 7.07 2.54
N GLN A 11 -2.35 6.58 3.54
CA GLN A 11 -3.72 6.06 3.39
C GLN A 11 -4.80 7.12 3.56
N TYR A 12 -4.44 8.32 4.01
CA TYR A 12 -5.35 9.44 4.26
C TYR A 12 -5.40 10.40 3.09
N PHE A 13 -6.51 11.16 3.00
CA PHE A 13 -6.63 12.18 1.98
C PHE A 13 -6.05 13.51 2.49
N TRP A 14 -4.74 13.59 2.50
CA TRP A 14 -4.01 14.83 2.71
C TRP A 14 -3.94 15.63 1.40
N ASP A 15 -3.92 16.95 1.52
CA ASP A 15 -3.63 17.83 0.39
C ASP A 15 -2.22 17.61 -0.17
N GLU A 16 -1.96 18.17 -1.35
CA GLU A 16 -0.71 17.99 -2.06
C GLU A 16 0.49 18.58 -1.30
N ASP A 17 0.32 19.76 -0.69
CA ASP A 17 1.41 20.45 0.01
C ASP A 17 1.82 19.66 1.26
N ARG A 18 0.84 19.17 2.04
CA ARG A 18 1.10 18.33 3.22
C ARG A 18 1.80 17.02 2.83
N LYS A 19 1.42 16.39 1.71
CA LYS A 19 2.08 15.17 1.22
C LYS A 19 3.52 15.45 0.78
N ARG A 20 3.74 16.52 0.04
CA ARG A 20 5.07 16.93 -0.44
C ARG A 20 6.00 17.25 0.73
N ASP A 21 5.55 18.05 1.69
CA ASP A 21 6.32 18.34 2.91
C ASP A 21 6.66 17.06 3.69
N PHE A 22 5.67 16.18 3.87
CA PHE A 22 5.88 14.91 4.53
C PHE A 22 6.96 14.07 3.86
N TYR A 23 6.89 13.85 2.54
CA TYR A 23 7.89 13.05 1.84
C TYR A 23 9.26 13.72 1.79
N ALA A 24 9.33 15.06 1.72
CA ALA A 24 10.57 15.79 1.83
C ALA A 24 11.25 15.56 3.20
N ARG A 25 10.47 15.62 4.29
CA ARG A 25 10.97 15.32 5.62
C ARG A 25 11.37 13.85 5.78
N ILE A 26 10.63 12.93 5.20
CA ILE A 26 11.02 11.51 5.18
C ILE A 26 12.35 11.31 4.46
N ALA A 27 12.56 12.01 3.34
CA ALA A 27 13.83 11.95 2.61
C ALA A 27 15.02 12.40 3.47
N ASP A 28 14.84 13.49 4.22
CA ASP A 28 15.94 14.15 4.93
C ASP A 28 16.15 13.64 6.37
N GLU A 29 15.07 13.32 7.08
CA GLU A 29 15.09 13.16 8.53
C GLU A 29 14.83 11.70 8.99
N ALA A 30 14.06 10.92 8.21
CA ALA A 30 13.60 9.63 8.69
C ALA A 30 14.62 8.50 8.45
N PRO A 31 14.90 7.64 9.44
CA PRO A 31 15.82 6.51 9.32
C PRO A 31 15.14 5.29 8.65
N VAL A 32 14.36 5.50 7.58
CA VAL A 32 13.73 4.44 6.81
C VAL A 32 14.56 4.10 5.57
N ASP A 33 14.55 2.83 5.18
CA ASP A 33 15.31 2.33 4.04
C ASP A 33 14.49 2.36 2.74
N THR A 34 13.18 2.09 2.85
CA THR A 34 12.27 2.00 1.69
C THR A 34 11.00 2.80 1.96
N VAL A 35 10.51 3.48 0.94
CA VAL A 35 9.24 4.23 0.98
C VAL A 35 8.32 3.73 -0.12
N TYR A 36 7.11 3.35 0.27
CA TYR A 36 6.03 3.03 -0.66
C TYR A 36 5.30 4.31 -1.03
N LEU A 37 5.29 4.64 -2.31
CA LEU A 37 4.73 5.87 -2.85
C LEU A 37 3.56 5.54 -3.78
N GLY A 38 2.44 6.24 -3.63
CA GLY A 38 1.27 6.05 -4.48
C GLY A 38 -0.05 6.07 -3.71
N GLU A 39 -1.14 5.87 -4.43
CA GLU A 39 -2.49 5.81 -3.87
C GLU A 39 -2.99 4.37 -3.91
N ASN A 40 -3.06 3.71 -2.76
CA ASN A 40 -3.51 2.33 -2.67
C ASN A 40 -4.96 2.16 -2.21
N VAL A 41 -5.61 3.24 -1.71
CA VAL A 41 -6.96 3.17 -1.12
C VAL A 41 -8.06 3.57 -2.11
N CYS A 42 -7.90 4.68 -2.83
CA CYS A 42 -8.98 5.26 -3.59
C CYS A 42 -8.53 5.94 -4.89
N SER A 43 -8.84 5.33 -6.04
CA SER A 43 -8.50 5.86 -7.36
C SER A 43 -9.02 7.29 -7.64
N LYS A 44 -10.05 7.74 -6.92
CA LYS A 44 -10.57 9.11 -7.07
C LYS A 44 -9.63 10.16 -6.50
N ARG A 45 -8.73 9.77 -5.60
CA ARG A 45 -7.73 10.66 -4.99
C ARG A 45 -6.43 10.73 -5.79
N GLN A 46 -6.16 9.75 -6.65
CA GLN A 46 -4.93 9.68 -7.45
C GLN A 46 -4.65 11.00 -8.18
N PRO A 47 -5.58 11.61 -8.94
CA PRO A 47 -5.28 12.81 -9.73
C PRO A 47 -4.82 14.01 -8.91
N PHE A 48 -5.10 14.06 -7.62
CA PHE A 48 -4.67 15.17 -6.76
C PHE A 48 -3.19 15.12 -6.40
N PHE A 49 -2.51 14.01 -6.65
CA PHE A 49 -1.10 13.87 -6.30
C PHE A 49 -0.24 13.26 -7.43
N ASP A 50 -0.84 12.67 -8.46
CA ASP A 50 -0.11 11.98 -9.54
C ASP A 50 0.96 12.85 -10.18
N GLN A 51 0.70 14.15 -10.36
CA GLN A 51 1.65 15.10 -10.94
C GLN A 51 2.92 15.31 -10.10
N HIS A 52 2.90 14.93 -8.82
CA HIS A 52 4.02 15.08 -7.88
C HIS A 52 4.76 13.76 -7.60
N ILE A 53 4.26 12.64 -8.10
CA ILE A 53 4.83 11.31 -7.79
C ILE A 53 6.30 11.22 -8.23
N GLU A 54 6.62 11.65 -9.45
CA GLU A 54 7.97 11.60 -10.00
C GLU A 54 8.92 12.50 -9.20
N GLU A 55 8.54 13.76 -8.95
CA GLU A 55 9.32 14.70 -8.14
C GLU A 55 9.61 14.13 -6.74
N MET A 56 8.60 13.52 -6.10
CA MET A 56 8.75 12.94 -4.77
C MET A 56 9.59 11.67 -4.78
N ALA A 57 9.47 10.82 -5.81
CA ALA A 57 10.32 9.64 -5.97
C ALA A 57 11.79 10.07 -6.08
N GLU A 58 12.13 10.97 -6.98
CA GLU A 58 13.48 11.51 -7.12
C GLU A 58 13.99 12.15 -5.82
N ARG A 59 13.13 12.87 -5.10
CA ARG A 59 13.50 13.49 -3.84
C ARG A 59 13.87 12.47 -2.77
N LEU A 60 13.09 11.39 -2.65
CA LEU A 60 13.35 10.28 -1.74
C LEU A 60 14.64 9.54 -2.11
N GLU A 61 14.86 9.27 -3.39
CA GLU A 61 16.06 8.60 -3.89
C GLU A 61 17.33 9.42 -3.64
N ARG A 62 17.28 10.73 -3.87
CA ARG A 62 18.38 11.66 -3.50
C ARG A 62 18.65 11.65 -1.99
N GLY A 63 17.61 11.41 -1.16
CA GLY A 63 17.72 11.19 0.28
C GLY A 63 18.22 9.78 0.66
N GLY A 64 18.60 8.95 -0.32
CA GLY A 64 19.12 7.59 -0.10
C GLY A 64 18.04 6.56 0.21
N LYS A 65 16.75 6.85 -0.06
CA LYS A 65 15.64 5.91 0.14
C LYS A 65 15.42 5.10 -1.13
N LYS A 66 15.03 3.84 -0.96
CA LYS A 66 14.49 3.04 -2.04
C LYS A 66 13.01 3.37 -2.22
N VAL A 67 12.56 3.64 -3.43
CA VAL A 67 11.16 3.92 -3.73
C VAL A 67 10.48 2.68 -4.32
N VAL A 68 9.26 2.41 -3.87
CA VAL A 68 8.39 1.36 -4.40
C VAL A 68 7.03 1.99 -4.74
N HIS A 69 6.58 1.83 -5.97
CA HIS A 69 5.28 2.36 -6.41
C HIS A 69 4.16 1.42 -6.01
N SER A 70 3.27 1.88 -5.12
CA SER A 70 2.18 1.07 -4.57
C SER A 70 0.92 1.20 -5.41
N GLY A 71 0.38 0.04 -5.85
CA GLY A 71 -0.84 -0.05 -6.63
C GLY A 71 -2.11 -0.11 -5.78
N LEU A 72 -3.26 0.14 -6.43
CA LEU A 72 -4.58 0.12 -5.81
C LEU A 72 -4.95 -1.24 -5.22
N ALA A 73 -5.55 -1.22 -4.02
CA ALA A 73 -6.13 -2.40 -3.38
C ALA A 73 -7.47 -2.81 -4.04
N GLU A 74 -8.25 -1.86 -4.51
CA GLU A 74 -9.56 -2.07 -5.12
C GLU A 74 -9.58 -1.64 -6.58
N VAL A 75 -9.80 -2.60 -7.50
CA VAL A 75 -9.78 -2.37 -8.94
C VAL A 75 -11.09 -2.85 -9.57
N MET A 76 -11.97 -1.93 -9.96
CA MET A 76 -13.28 -2.22 -10.57
C MET A 76 -13.48 -1.53 -11.91
N LEU A 77 -13.05 -0.28 -12.03
CA LEU A 77 -13.32 0.57 -13.18
C LEU A 77 -12.30 0.36 -14.29
N LYS A 78 -12.68 0.71 -15.53
CA LYS A 78 -11.76 0.63 -16.68
C LYS A 78 -10.49 1.45 -16.46
N ARG A 79 -10.61 2.67 -15.88
CA ARG A 79 -9.46 3.53 -15.59
C ARG A 79 -8.51 2.90 -14.57
N GLU A 80 -9.05 2.22 -13.55
CA GLU A 80 -8.26 1.55 -12.51
C GLU A 80 -7.48 0.36 -13.09
N ARG A 81 -8.13 -0.44 -13.95
CA ARG A 81 -7.45 -1.51 -14.70
C ARG A 81 -6.37 -0.97 -15.63
N LYS A 82 -6.63 0.17 -16.28
CA LYS A 82 -5.65 0.84 -17.13
C LYS A 82 -4.44 1.27 -16.30
N SER A 83 -4.65 1.92 -15.15
CA SER A 83 -3.58 2.33 -14.22
C SER A 83 -2.75 1.13 -13.74
N CYS A 84 -3.39 0.01 -13.37
CA CYS A 84 -2.68 -1.24 -13.02
C CYS A 84 -1.80 -1.76 -14.16
N LYS A 85 -2.33 -1.71 -15.40
CA LYS A 85 -1.60 -2.14 -16.59
C LYS A 85 -0.38 -1.23 -16.84
N GLU A 86 -0.59 0.08 -16.86
CA GLU A 86 0.48 1.06 -17.06
C GLU A 86 1.60 0.92 -16.03
N MET A 87 1.25 0.72 -14.76
CA MET A 87 2.22 0.47 -13.71
C MET A 87 2.98 -0.84 -13.90
N ALA A 88 2.32 -1.91 -14.33
CA ALA A 88 2.95 -3.20 -14.59
C ALA A 88 3.87 -3.17 -15.82
N GLU A 89 3.59 -2.31 -16.81
CA GLU A 89 4.39 -2.11 -18.03
C GLU A 89 5.58 -1.15 -17.83
N ALA A 90 5.65 -0.43 -16.70
CA ALA A 90 6.75 0.46 -16.36
C ALA A 90 7.91 -0.37 -15.75
N GLU A 91 8.72 -1.01 -16.59
CA GLU A 91 9.78 -1.94 -16.20
C GLU A 91 10.87 -1.30 -15.33
N GLU A 92 11.04 0.01 -15.41
CA GLU A 92 12.01 0.78 -14.61
C GLU A 92 11.58 0.97 -13.15
N LEU A 93 10.29 0.77 -12.84
CA LEU A 93 9.77 0.98 -11.51
C LEU A 93 9.79 -0.30 -10.67
N GLU A 94 10.19 -0.18 -9.41
CA GLU A 94 9.86 -1.23 -8.43
C GLU A 94 8.42 -1.02 -7.96
N ILE A 95 7.59 -2.02 -8.14
CA ILE A 95 6.15 -1.92 -7.90
C ILE A 95 5.68 -2.85 -6.79
N GLU A 96 4.63 -2.41 -6.08
CA GLU A 96 3.86 -3.23 -5.16
C GLU A 96 2.46 -3.49 -5.73
N VAL A 97 2.07 -4.75 -5.81
CA VAL A 97 0.73 -5.16 -6.21
C VAL A 97 -0.13 -5.43 -4.98
N ASN A 98 -1.27 -4.77 -4.92
CA ASN A 98 -2.27 -4.90 -3.85
C ASN A 98 -3.58 -5.54 -4.34
N ASN A 99 -3.65 -5.91 -5.63
CA ASN A 99 -4.83 -6.49 -6.26
C ASN A 99 -4.43 -7.46 -7.37
N ALA A 100 -5.20 -8.53 -7.55
CA ALA A 100 -4.97 -9.53 -8.60
C ALA A 100 -4.98 -8.94 -10.03
N ALA A 101 -5.64 -7.80 -10.27
CA ALA A 101 -5.58 -7.12 -11.56
C ALA A 101 -4.17 -6.57 -11.86
N GLY A 102 -3.42 -6.10 -10.85
CA GLY A 102 -2.02 -5.74 -11.01
C GLY A 102 -1.17 -6.96 -11.37
N LEU A 103 -1.33 -8.02 -10.61
CA LEU A 103 -0.62 -9.29 -10.86
C LEU A 103 -0.89 -9.86 -12.25
N PHE A 104 -2.13 -9.72 -12.76
CA PHE A 104 -2.53 -10.20 -14.08
C PHE A 104 -1.76 -9.53 -15.24
N HIS A 105 -1.35 -8.27 -15.07
CA HIS A 105 -0.65 -7.51 -16.12
C HIS A 105 0.86 -7.65 -16.08
N LEU A 106 1.44 -8.26 -15.04
CA LEU A 106 2.87 -8.52 -14.96
C LEU A 106 3.30 -9.55 -16.01
N ALA A 107 4.48 -9.35 -16.59
CA ALA A 107 5.14 -10.37 -17.38
C ALA A 107 5.52 -11.58 -16.50
N GLU A 108 5.72 -12.74 -17.12
CA GLU A 108 6.11 -13.93 -16.39
C GLU A 108 7.48 -13.73 -15.71
N GLY A 109 7.48 -13.90 -14.37
CA GLY A 109 8.69 -13.73 -13.56
C GLY A 109 9.12 -12.29 -13.32
N GLN A 110 8.33 -11.29 -13.74
CA GLN A 110 8.64 -9.88 -13.50
C GLN A 110 8.77 -9.58 -12.00
N PRO A 111 9.89 -8.98 -11.55
CA PRO A 111 10.10 -8.65 -10.15
C PRO A 111 9.04 -7.66 -9.64
N HIS A 112 8.41 -7.98 -8.51
CA HIS A 112 7.43 -7.13 -7.87
C HIS A 112 7.36 -7.39 -6.37
N ARG A 113 6.74 -6.49 -5.61
CA ARG A 113 6.36 -6.73 -4.22
C ARG A 113 4.87 -7.05 -4.12
N VAL A 114 4.52 -7.81 -3.11
CA VAL A 114 3.14 -8.19 -2.81
C VAL A 114 2.70 -7.48 -1.53
N GLY A 115 1.73 -6.59 -1.65
CA GLY A 115 1.25 -5.80 -0.55
C GLY A 115 0.22 -6.52 0.34
N PRO A 116 -0.10 -5.95 1.51
CA PRO A 116 -0.94 -6.60 2.52
C PRO A 116 -2.36 -6.89 2.06
N CYS A 117 -2.88 -6.13 1.09
CA CYS A 117 -4.23 -6.33 0.55
C CYS A 117 -4.36 -7.58 -0.34
N MET A 118 -3.25 -8.23 -0.68
CA MET A 118 -3.26 -9.54 -1.36
C MET A 118 -3.58 -10.71 -0.43
N ASN A 119 -3.64 -10.46 0.89
CA ASN A 119 -4.07 -11.44 1.89
C ASN A 119 -3.26 -12.75 1.88
N ILE A 120 -1.95 -12.64 1.94
CA ILE A 120 -1.05 -13.80 1.97
C ILE A 120 -0.94 -14.32 3.41
N TYR A 121 -1.71 -15.34 3.76
CA TYR A 121 -1.82 -15.89 5.12
C TYR A 121 -1.00 -17.17 5.36
N ASN A 122 -0.45 -17.79 4.33
CA ASN A 122 0.23 -19.07 4.44
C ASN A 122 1.42 -19.22 3.49
N GLU A 123 2.27 -20.19 3.79
CA GLU A 123 3.55 -20.44 3.11
C GLU A 123 3.38 -20.89 1.66
N GLU A 124 2.32 -21.61 1.34
CA GLU A 124 2.07 -22.12 -0.01
C GLU A 124 1.64 -21.01 -0.94
N THR A 125 0.75 -20.11 -0.48
CA THR A 125 0.38 -18.91 -1.23
C THR A 125 1.60 -18.00 -1.43
N MET A 126 2.45 -17.85 -0.40
CA MET A 126 3.71 -17.11 -0.53
C MET A 126 4.64 -17.75 -1.57
N ALA A 127 4.81 -19.07 -1.55
CA ALA A 127 5.62 -19.79 -2.53
C ALA A 127 5.07 -19.62 -3.96
N TRP A 128 3.75 -19.62 -4.12
CA TRP A 128 3.12 -19.36 -5.39
C TRP A 128 3.40 -17.94 -5.88
N MET A 129 3.32 -16.93 -5.01
CA MET A 129 3.69 -15.54 -5.36
C MET A 129 5.16 -15.42 -5.74
N ALA A 130 6.06 -16.08 -5.00
CA ALA A 130 7.48 -16.13 -5.34
C ALA A 130 7.71 -16.74 -6.73
N SER A 131 6.97 -17.81 -7.09
CA SER A 131 7.05 -18.42 -8.44
C SER A 131 6.57 -17.49 -9.56
N LYS A 132 5.81 -16.44 -9.22
CA LYS A 132 5.37 -15.39 -10.15
C LYS A 132 6.32 -14.20 -10.23
N GLY A 133 7.40 -14.20 -9.47
CA GLY A 133 8.39 -13.13 -9.47
C GLY A 133 8.33 -12.22 -8.23
N ALA A 134 7.52 -12.55 -7.22
CA ALA A 134 7.49 -11.75 -6.01
C ALA A 134 8.84 -11.76 -5.31
N THR A 135 9.37 -10.57 -5.02
CA THR A 135 10.63 -10.36 -4.30
C THR A 135 10.45 -10.12 -2.82
N HIS A 136 9.29 -9.59 -2.44
CA HIS A 136 8.89 -9.31 -1.06
C HIS A 136 7.39 -9.58 -0.90
N VAL A 137 6.99 -9.98 0.31
CA VAL A 137 5.59 -10.16 0.71
C VAL A 137 5.36 -9.44 2.02
N THR A 138 4.39 -8.52 2.04
CA THR A 138 3.89 -7.90 3.27
C THR A 138 2.71 -8.74 3.77
N VAL A 139 2.84 -9.32 4.95
CA VAL A 139 1.79 -10.16 5.54
C VAL A 139 0.70 -9.31 6.20
N PRO A 140 -0.55 -9.83 6.27
CA PRO A 140 -1.63 -9.16 6.99
C PRO A 140 -1.31 -8.93 8.47
N THR A 141 -1.79 -7.81 9.01
CA THR A 141 -1.47 -7.34 10.37
C THR A 141 -2.06 -8.19 11.49
N GLU A 142 -3.10 -8.98 11.19
CA GLU A 142 -3.77 -9.86 12.14
C GLU A 142 -3.08 -11.22 12.33
N LEU A 143 -2.00 -11.51 11.59
CA LEU A 143 -1.27 -12.76 11.78
C LEU A 143 -0.59 -12.80 13.15
N PRO A 144 -0.78 -13.88 13.93
CA PRO A 144 -0.06 -14.05 15.19
C PRO A 144 1.43 -14.26 14.97
N GLY A 145 2.25 -13.89 15.97
CA GLY A 145 3.71 -13.98 15.86
C GLY A 145 4.23 -15.37 15.50
N SER A 146 3.56 -16.43 15.96
CA SER A 146 3.92 -17.83 15.59
C SER A 146 3.74 -18.09 14.09
N SER A 147 2.69 -17.56 13.46
CA SER A 147 2.49 -17.67 12.02
C SER A 147 3.52 -16.81 11.25
N VAL A 148 3.82 -15.62 11.74
CA VAL A 148 4.86 -14.76 11.16
C VAL A 148 6.22 -15.47 11.18
N GLU A 149 6.55 -16.22 12.26
CA GLU A 149 7.80 -16.99 12.34
C GLU A 149 7.86 -18.08 11.25
N VAL A 150 6.77 -18.81 11.03
CA VAL A 150 6.68 -19.82 9.96
C VAL A 150 6.85 -19.18 8.60
N MET A 151 6.14 -18.08 8.35
CA MET A 151 6.24 -17.32 7.11
C MET A 151 7.65 -16.77 6.85
N ALA A 152 8.35 -16.32 7.92
CA ALA A 152 9.72 -15.81 7.81
C ALA A 152 10.71 -16.91 7.43
N LYS A 153 10.57 -18.11 7.99
CA LYS A 153 11.38 -19.27 7.60
C LYS A 153 11.17 -19.62 6.13
N ARG A 154 9.90 -19.65 5.72
CA ARG A 154 9.57 -19.95 4.32
C ARG A 154 10.07 -18.88 3.35
N ALA A 155 9.95 -17.60 3.69
CA ALA A 155 10.49 -16.50 2.89
C ALA A 155 12.01 -16.63 2.69
N ALA A 156 12.74 -16.99 3.77
CA ALA A 156 14.17 -17.22 3.70
C ALA A 156 14.55 -18.38 2.77
N GLU A 157 13.80 -19.50 2.82
CA GLU A 157 14.00 -20.64 1.90
C GLU A 157 13.75 -20.27 0.44
N LEU A 158 12.76 -19.40 0.19
CA LEU A 158 12.41 -18.92 -1.14
C LEU A 158 13.34 -17.79 -1.65
N GLY A 159 14.18 -17.24 -0.78
CA GLY A 159 15.07 -16.13 -1.10
C GLY A 159 14.36 -14.79 -1.29
N ILE A 160 13.16 -14.61 -0.72
CA ILE A 160 12.38 -13.38 -0.79
C ILE A 160 12.34 -12.64 0.56
N GLY A 161 12.00 -11.35 0.53
CA GLY A 161 11.80 -10.55 1.73
C GLY A 161 10.41 -10.77 2.35
N LEU A 162 10.34 -10.71 3.70
CA LEU A 162 9.09 -10.65 4.43
C LEU A 162 8.97 -9.28 5.11
N GLU A 163 7.82 -8.63 4.97
CA GLU A 163 7.51 -7.38 5.64
C GLU A 163 6.35 -7.57 6.62
N VAL A 164 6.47 -6.94 7.79
CA VAL A 164 5.47 -6.98 8.86
C VAL A 164 5.21 -5.56 9.34
N GLN A 165 3.97 -5.15 9.40
CA GLN A 165 3.61 -3.86 9.98
C GLN A 165 3.82 -3.89 11.50
N VAL A 166 4.70 -3.04 11.99
CA VAL A 166 5.05 -2.94 13.42
C VAL A 166 4.50 -1.68 14.08
N PHE A 167 4.07 -0.71 13.28
CA PHE A 167 3.49 0.54 13.77
C PHE A 167 2.49 1.09 12.74
N GLY A 168 1.46 1.78 13.23
CA GLY A 168 0.44 2.44 12.42
C GLY A 168 -0.95 1.85 12.63
N ARG A 169 -1.91 2.40 11.89
CA ARG A 169 -3.29 1.91 11.91
C ARG A 169 -3.48 0.80 10.90
N ALA A 170 -4.05 -0.31 11.33
CA ALA A 170 -4.42 -1.40 10.44
C ALA A 170 -5.76 -1.10 9.75
N CYS A 171 -5.88 -1.45 8.47
CA CYS A 171 -7.16 -1.40 7.78
C CYS A 171 -8.12 -2.44 8.39
N LEU A 172 -9.29 -2.02 8.87
CA LEU A 172 -10.31 -2.94 9.37
C LEU A 172 -11.05 -3.66 8.23
N ALA A 173 -11.18 -3.02 7.09
CA ALA A 173 -11.80 -3.61 5.91
C ALA A 173 -11.35 -2.88 4.64
N THR A 174 -11.11 -3.66 3.58
CA THR A 174 -10.95 -3.15 2.22
C THR A 174 -12.25 -3.40 1.46
N SER A 175 -12.84 -2.37 0.87
CA SER A 175 -14.13 -2.49 0.21
C SER A 175 -14.30 -1.48 -0.90
N ALA A 176 -14.90 -1.94 -1.99
CA ALA A 176 -15.40 -1.08 -3.07
C ALA A 176 -16.47 -0.06 -2.59
N ARG A 177 -17.03 -0.28 -1.41
CA ARG A 177 -17.96 0.65 -0.74
C ARG A 177 -17.15 1.51 0.22
N CYS A 178 -17.10 2.81 -0.04
CA CYS A 178 -16.43 3.73 0.87
C CYS A 178 -17.25 3.91 2.15
N TYR A 179 -16.77 3.39 3.27
CA TYR A 179 -17.44 3.54 4.58
C TYR A 179 -17.49 4.99 5.04
N HIS A 180 -16.45 5.77 4.73
CA HIS A 180 -16.40 7.20 5.00
C HIS A 180 -17.57 7.95 4.33
N ALA A 181 -17.77 7.74 3.02
CA ALA A 181 -18.91 8.33 2.31
C ALA A 181 -20.24 7.88 2.91
N ARG A 182 -20.35 6.61 3.32
CA ARG A 182 -21.59 6.08 3.92
C ARG A 182 -21.90 6.69 5.28
N ALA A 183 -20.90 7.00 6.10
CA ALA A 183 -21.11 7.72 7.35
C ALA A 183 -21.79 9.09 7.14
N TYR A 184 -21.61 9.67 5.95
CA TYR A 184 -22.24 10.91 5.52
C TYR A 184 -23.48 10.69 4.61
N ASN A 185 -24.08 9.51 4.64
CA ASN A 185 -25.22 9.14 3.78
C ASN A 185 -24.96 9.30 2.27
N ARG A 186 -23.70 9.10 1.84
CA ARG A 186 -23.27 9.22 0.43
C ARG A 186 -22.83 7.86 -0.13
N THR A 187 -22.75 7.78 -1.44
CA THR A 187 -22.13 6.64 -2.14
C THR A 187 -20.69 6.99 -2.52
N LYS A 188 -19.87 5.98 -2.83
CA LYS A 188 -18.48 6.20 -3.31
C LYS A 188 -18.47 7.09 -4.56
N ASP A 189 -19.44 6.93 -5.47
CA ASP A 189 -19.51 7.71 -6.72
C ASP A 189 -19.83 9.19 -6.48
N ASN A 190 -20.67 9.48 -5.48
CA ASN A 190 -21.04 10.83 -5.06
C ASN A 190 -20.51 11.16 -3.66
N CYS A 191 -19.24 10.84 -3.39
CA CYS A 191 -18.66 11.02 -2.06
C CYS A 191 -18.37 12.49 -1.72
N GLN A 192 -18.21 13.36 -2.74
CA GLN A 192 -17.81 14.76 -2.58
C GLN A 192 -16.58 14.94 -1.68
N PHE A 193 -15.71 13.94 -1.68
CA PHE A 193 -14.44 13.90 -0.93
C PHE A 193 -14.56 14.22 0.57
N VAL A 194 -15.65 13.79 1.23
CA VAL A 194 -15.83 14.00 2.70
C VAL A 194 -14.66 13.52 3.56
N CYS A 195 -13.78 12.71 3.02
CA CYS A 195 -12.56 12.29 3.70
C CYS A 195 -11.55 13.42 3.91
N GLU A 196 -11.72 14.57 3.24
CA GLU A 196 -10.93 15.79 3.50
C GLU A 196 -11.17 16.36 4.91
N GLU A 197 -12.33 16.11 5.47
CA GLU A 197 -12.68 16.57 6.82
C GLU A 197 -11.98 15.75 7.93
N HIS A 198 -11.36 14.61 7.57
CA HIS A 198 -10.76 13.66 8.49
C HIS A 198 -9.34 13.28 8.06
N LEU A 199 -8.42 14.23 8.18
CA LEU A 199 -7.04 14.08 7.69
C LEU A 199 -6.25 12.96 8.39
N ASP A 200 -6.65 12.55 9.59
CA ASP A 200 -6.02 11.48 10.36
C ASP A 200 -6.94 10.26 10.54
N GLY A 201 -7.98 10.18 9.70
CA GLY A 201 -9.00 9.13 9.73
C GLY A 201 -10.23 9.50 10.58
N MET A 202 -11.32 8.82 10.32
CA MET A 202 -12.59 9.01 11.04
C MET A 202 -12.56 8.16 12.31
N GLU A 203 -12.99 8.74 13.41
CA GLU A 203 -13.12 8.03 14.68
C GLU A 203 -14.19 6.93 14.58
N LEU A 204 -13.87 5.75 15.08
CA LEU A 204 -14.80 4.63 15.16
C LEU A 204 -15.11 4.30 16.61
N ASN A 205 -16.39 4.14 16.88
CA ASN A 205 -16.89 3.83 18.21
C ASN A 205 -17.72 2.55 18.18
N THR A 206 -17.69 1.81 19.27
CA THR A 206 -18.64 0.72 19.53
C THR A 206 -20.06 1.28 19.61
N ARG A 207 -21.06 0.41 19.56
CA ARG A 207 -22.45 0.82 19.73
C ARG A 207 -22.72 1.51 21.07
N ASP A 208 -21.92 1.18 22.09
CA ASP A 208 -22.03 1.73 23.45
C ASP A 208 -21.15 3.00 23.61
N GLY A 209 -20.60 3.54 22.50
CA GLY A 209 -19.84 4.79 22.47
C GLY A 209 -18.38 4.69 22.89
N GLN A 210 -17.83 3.48 23.05
CA GLN A 210 -16.41 3.32 23.34
C GLN A 210 -15.60 3.48 22.05
N SER A 211 -14.69 4.45 22.02
CA SER A 211 -13.76 4.63 20.91
C SER A 211 -12.74 3.46 20.85
N PHE A 212 -12.46 2.96 19.65
CA PHE A 212 -11.46 1.92 19.39
C PHE A 212 -10.57 2.23 18.18
N LEU A 213 -10.77 3.37 17.54
CA LEU A 213 -9.88 3.95 16.50
C LEU A 213 -9.88 5.46 16.60
#